data_a3a706ad2ae7be5221c550d4b273ddd5
#
_entry.id   a3a706ad2ae7be5221c550d4b273ddd5
#
_cell.length_a   1.000
_cell.length_b   1.000
_cell.length_c   1.000
_cell.angle_alpha   90.00
_cell.angle_beta   90.00
_cell.angle_gamma   90.00
#
_symmetry.space_group_name_H-M   'P 1'
#
loop_
_entity.id
_entity.type
_entity.pdbx_description
1 polymer ?
#
loop_
_entity_poly.entity_id
_entity_poly.type
_entity_poly.pdbx_seq_one_letter_code
_entity_poly.pdbx_strand_id
1 'polypeptide(L)'
;MENNRSLWKKVLKIAGIVVLVLLLAFGGLVAYAYYTYKKDNSRTGVWYYVDELPLTPDQYTADFDEIHQIVVDNYSLYRQKGLNMDSLYRVFSPRISAARQSAEYVLLVQEYIAALRAGHATSFFSKYTAAAIPKVINDSLFISKPNEYLRAAGFCDKDRITAINGIPVRQWVAENEKYACGSTASDRHYRSARSIFRSYVDTLVSYTVQRGIDTLILSLPLRRNDCVSYEEQPAVVAKVLDDSIGYLAINTMMPPVMEEFATCYPTVSHLPYLIVDVRDNGGGSSANGALLCEYFINRPQLHCLSDSRQLEPAQDAYRGQVFLLTGPDTFSAAESFTLDMKESGNVTLVGEPTAGDTGNGPKNFCTSHGIWLRIPTREPDCSHHGFPLEGEGIVPHYVVPFTVDDFMHGRDTQIEFVRKHIAGVCQSY
;
A
#
# COMPACT_ATOMS: atom_id res chain seq x y z
N MET A 1 19.25 52.77 -48.57
CA MET A 1 18.89 52.62 -47.16
C MET A 1 17.40 52.33 -46.92
N GLU A 2 16.49 52.75 -47.77
CA GLU A 2 15.04 52.50 -47.66
C GLU A 2 14.64 51.00 -47.81
N ASN A 3 15.31 50.28 -48.71
CA ASN A 3 14.97 48.88 -48.97
C ASN A 3 15.20 47.95 -47.78
N ASN A 4 16.21 48.24 -46.96
CA ASN A 4 16.50 47.47 -45.74
C ASN A 4 15.49 47.72 -44.60
N ARG A 5 14.93 48.92 -44.50
CA ARG A 5 13.87 49.21 -43.53
C ARG A 5 12.56 48.47 -43.81
N SER A 6 12.22 48.32 -45.09
CA SER A 6 11.03 47.55 -45.51
C SER A 6 11.18 46.06 -45.22
N LEU A 7 12.36 45.49 -45.45
CA LEU A 7 12.67 44.08 -45.18
C LEU A 7 12.60 43.80 -43.66
N TRP A 8 13.23 44.64 -42.84
CA TRP A 8 13.18 44.49 -41.39
C TRP A 8 11.75 44.59 -40.83
N LYS A 9 10.88 45.44 -41.36
CA LYS A 9 9.47 45.51 -40.97
C LYS A 9 8.71 44.23 -41.30
N LYS A 10 9.01 43.57 -42.44
CA LYS A 10 8.39 42.31 -42.83
C LYS A 10 8.89 41.17 -41.91
N VAL A 11 10.19 41.13 -41.62
CA VAL A 11 10.78 40.12 -40.72
C VAL A 11 10.19 40.25 -39.31
N LEU A 12 10.08 41.45 -38.76
CA LEU A 12 9.48 41.70 -37.43
C LEU A 12 7.95 41.31 -37.38
N LYS A 13 7.25 41.55 -38.51
CA LYS A 13 5.84 41.16 -38.62
C LYS A 13 5.68 39.63 -38.63
N ILE A 14 6.54 38.91 -39.39
CA ILE A 14 6.54 37.47 -39.43
C ILE A 14 6.94 36.87 -38.06
N ALA A 15 7.99 37.40 -37.45
CA ALA A 15 8.42 36.97 -36.10
C ALA A 15 7.29 37.18 -35.06
N GLY A 16 6.59 38.34 -35.14
CA GLY A 16 5.43 38.58 -34.25
C GLY A 16 4.29 37.58 -34.46
N ILE A 17 4.02 37.21 -35.72
CA ILE A 17 2.97 36.23 -36.05
C ILE A 17 3.40 34.84 -35.54
N VAL A 18 4.67 34.45 -35.70
CA VAL A 18 5.19 33.16 -35.20
C VAL A 18 5.10 33.09 -33.69
N VAL A 19 5.51 34.16 -32.99
CA VAL A 19 5.39 34.22 -31.51
C VAL A 19 3.92 34.13 -31.07
N LEU A 20 3.02 34.82 -31.76
CA LEU A 20 1.59 34.73 -31.45
C LEU A 20 1.02 33.31 -31.64
N VAL A 21 1.39 32.64 -32.73
CA VAL A 21 0.98 31.24 -32.99
C VAL A 21 1.52 30.30 -31.92
N LEU A 22 2.77 30.49 -31.49
CA LEU A 22 3.36 29.68 -30.42
C LEU A 22 2.67 29.92 -29.08
N LEU A 23 2.33 31.18 -28.75
CA LEU A 23 1.56 31.52 -27.55
C LEU A 23 0.16 30.90 -27.55
N LEU A 24 -0.53 30.96 -28.69
CA LEU A 24 -1.84 30.32 -28.86
C LEU A 24 -1.79 28.81 -28.76
N ALA A 25 -0.78 28.18 -29.35
CA ALA A 25 -0.55 26.74 -29.25
C ALA A 25 -0.24 26.33 -27.79
N PHE A 26 0.62 27.07 -27.11
CA PHE A 26 0.93 26.85 -25.68
C PHE A 26 -0.29 27.08 -24.81
N GLY A 27 -1.04 28.17 -25.01
CA GLY A 27 -2.31 28.43 -24.31
C GLY A 27 -3.34 27.30 -24.51
N GLY A 28 -3.45 26.79 -25.75
CA GLY A 28 -4.29 25.65 -26.09
C GLY A 28 -3.85 24.35 -25.35
N LEU A 29 -2.55 24.11 -25.27
CA LEU A 29 -1.99 22.96 -24.57
C LEU A 29 -2.22 23.04 -23.04
N VAL A 30 -2.05 24.22 -22.47
CA VAL A 30 -2.34 24.48 -21.05
C VAL A 30 -3.84 24.34 -20.77
N ALA A 31 -4.70 24.89 -21.63
CA ALA A 31 -6.14 24.75 -21.49
C ALA A 31 -6.60 23.28 -21.63
N TYR A 32 -6.01 22.53 -22.55
CA TYR A 32 -6.27 21.11 -22.70
C TYR A 32 -5.78 20.30 -21.47
N ALA A 33 -4.57 20.57 -20.98
CA ALA A 33 -4.04 19.96 -19.78
C ALA A 33 -4.88 20.30 -18.54
N TYR A 34 -5.33 21.56 -18.42
CA TYR A 34 -6.25 21.98 -17.35
C TYR A 34 -7.63 21.33 -17.48
N TYR A 35 -8.17 21.21 -18.68
CA TYR A 35 -9.44 20.56 -18.93
C TYR A 35 -9.39 19.07 -18.60
N THR A 36 -8.32 18.35 -19.02
CA THR A 36 -8.11 16.94 -18.68
C THR A 36 -7.91 16.76 -17.19
N TYR A 37 -7.07 17.60 -16.54
CA TYR A 37 -6.90 17.63 -15.11
C TYR A 37 -8.23 17.87 -14.37
N LYS A 38 -9.00 18.87 -14.78
CA LYS A 38 -10.31 19.17 -14.19
C LYS A 38 -11.32 18.05 -14.45
N LYS A 39 -11.29 17.42 -15.63
CA LYS A 39 -12.15 16.27 -15.95
C LYS A 39 -11.81 15.07 -15.09
N ASP A 40 -10.52 14.79 -14.87
CA ASP A 40 -10.06 13.70 -14.01
C ASP A 40 -10.28 13.97 -12.51
N ASN A 41 -10.25 15.25 -12.08
CA ASN A 41 -10.45 15.66 -10.68
C ASN A 41 -11.83 16.20 -10.37
N SER A 42 -12.69 16.50 -11.39
CA SER A 42 -14.03 17.08 -11.16
C SER A 42 -15.05 16.09 -10.56
N ARG A 43 -14.70 14.83 -10.46
CA ARG A 43 -15.47 13.80 -9.78
C ARG A 43 -14.79 13.43 -8.47
N THR A 44 -14.64 14.40 -7.57
CA THR A 44 -14.31 14.11 -6.17
C THR A 44 -15.55 13.51 -5.54
N GLY A 45 -15.65 12.18 -5.58
CA GLY A 45 -16.64 11.46 -4.81
C GLY A 45 -16.42 11.74 -3.32
N VAL A 46 -17.50 11.78 -2.59
CA VAL A 46 -17.45 11.85 -1.13
C VAL A 46 -17.29 10.42 -0.61
N TRP A 47 -16.46 10.26 0.39
CA TRP A 47 -16.35 9.01 1.10
C TRP A 47 -17.48 8.94 2.12
N TYR A 48 -18.40 8.02 1.89
CA TYR A 48 -19.53 7.84 2.78
C TYR A 48 -19.26 6.70 3.75
N TYR A 49 -19.63 6.89 4.98
CA TYR A 49 -19.83 5.78 5.89
C TYR A 49 -21.19 5.13 5.63
N VAL A 50 -21.33 3.91 6.10
CA VAL A 50 -22.49 3.05 5.84
C VAL A 50 -23.85 3.70 6.14
N ASP A 51 -23.95 4.50 7.18
CA ASP A 51 -25.17 5.20 7.60
C ASP A 51 -25.34 6.62 7.03
N GLU A 52 -24.36 7.08 6.27
CA GLU A 52 -24.35 8.38 5.59
C GLU A 52 -24.56 8.23 4.08
N LEU A 53 -24.81 6.99 3.62
CA LEU A 53 -25.00 6.70 2.21
C LEU A 53 -26.18 7.50 1.64
N PRO A 54 -25.99 8.30 0.56
CA PRO A 54 -27.04 9.17 0.01
C PRO A 54 -27.98 8.41 -0.92
N LEU A 55 -28.04 7.07 -0.83
CA LEU A 55 -28.82 6.21 -1.70
C LEU A 55 -30.01 5.62 -0.96
N THR A 56 -31.13 5.51 -1.67
CA THR A 56 -32.26 4.67 -1.27
C THR A 56 -32.13 3.26 -1.86
N PRO A 57 -32.80 2.23 -1.30
CA PRO A 57 -32.74 0.88 -1.83
C PRO A 57 -33.09 0.77 -3.31
N ASP A 58 -33.99 1.59 -3.83
CA ASP A 58 -34.38 1.62 -5.24
C ASP A 58 -33.25 2.12 -6.17
N GLN A 59 -32.26 2.80 -5.63
CA GLN A 59 -31.12 3.35 -6.38
C GLN A 59 -29.90 2.40 -6.37
N TYR A 60 -29.86 1.38 -5.50
CA TYR A 60 -28.69 0.50 -5.35
C TYR A 60 -28.30 -0.21 -6.64
N THR A 61 -29.30 -0.71 -7.39
CA THR A 61 -29.02 -1.40 -8.66
C THR A 61 -28.42 -0.45 -9.68
N ALA A 62 -28.98 0.73 -9.86
CA ALA A 62 -28.49 1.72 -10.83
C ALA A 62 -27.08 2.22 -10.48
N ASP A 63 -26.81 2.46 -9.20
CA ASP A 63 -25.47 2.87 -8.75
C ASP A 63 -24.43 1.75 -8.93
N PHE A 64 -24.80 0.50 -8.61
CA PHE A 64 -23.94 -0.66 -8.86
C PHE A 64 -23.66 -0.90 -10.35
N ASP A 65 -24.65 -0.70 -11.21
CA ASP A 65 -24.47 -0.79 -12.67
C ASP A 65 -23.43 0.24 -13.14
N GLU A 66 -23.47 1.46 -12.60
CA GLU A 66 -22.46 2.50 -12.88
C GLU A 66 -21.08 2.11 -12.32
N ILE A 67 -20.99 1.60 -11.08
CA ILE A 67 -19.74 1.07 -10.51
C ILE A 67 -19.15 -0.01 -11.42
N HIS A 68 -20.00 -0.98 -11.83
CA HIS A 68 -19.56 -2.07 -12.71
C HIS A 68 -19.06 -1.55 -14.05
N GLN A 69 -19.77 -0.60 -14.67
CA GLN A 69 -19.34 0.02 -15.93
C GLN A 69 -18.01 0.77 -15.78
N ILE A 70 -17.81 1.52 -14.69
CA ILE A 70 -16.54 2.17 -14.39
C ILE A 70 -15.41 1.14 -14.30
N VAL A 71 -15.66 0.01 -13.63
CA VAL A 71 -14.66 -1.06 -13.51
C VAL A 71 -14.37 -1.69 -14.86
N VAL A 72 -15.38 -2.04 -15.66
CA VAL A 72 -15.21 -2.62 -17.01
C VAL A 72 -14.38 -1.72 -17.92
N ASP A 73 -14.65 -0.42 -17.88
CA ASP A 73 -14.00 0.55 -18.77
C ASP A 73 -12.56 0.89 -18.36
N ASN A 74 -12.22 0.73 -17.07
CA ASN A 74 -10.98 1.31 -16.54
C ASN A 74 -10.06 0.31 -15.82
N TYR A 75 -10.57 -0.83 -15.32
CA TYR A 75 -9.73 -1.79 -14.61
C TYR A 75 -8.82 -2.54 -15.57
N SER A 76 -7.51 -2.27 -15.54
CA SER A 76 -6.55 -2.79 -16.52
C SER A 76 -6.17 -4.25 -16.31
N LEU A 77 -6.28 -4.77 -15.07
CA LEU A 77 -5.67 -6.05 -14.68
C LEU A 77 -6.61 -7.27 -14.83
N TYR A 78 -7.86 -7.09 -15.24
CA TYR A 78 -8.84 -8.17 -15.25
C TYR A 78 -8.43 -9.37 -16.10
N ARG A 79 -7.79 -9.11 -17.25
CA ARG A 79 -7.32 -10.19 -18.15
C ARG A 79 -6.17 -10.97 -17.55
N GLN A 80 -5.16 -10.27 -17.00
CA GLN A 80 -4.00 -10.88 -16.35
C GLN A 80 -4.44 -11.78 -15.18
N LYS A 81 -5.47 -11.35 -14.44
CA LYS A 81 -6.02 -12.09 -13.28
C LYS A 81 -7.07 -13.13 -13.65
N GLY A 82 -7.35 -13.33 -14.95
CA GLY A 82 -8.33 -14.30 -15.43
C GLY A 82 -9.76 -14.01 -14.98
N LEU A 83 -10.11 -12.73 -14.74
CA LEU A 83 -11.42 -12.33 -14.27
C LEU A 83 -12.39 -12.21 -15.46
N ASN A 84 -13.58 -12.77 -15.31
CA ASN A 84 -14.69 -12.57 -16.23
C ASN A 84 -15.66 -11.55 -15.59
N MET A 85 -15.68 -10.34 -16.14
CA MET A 85 -16.45 -9.23 -15.59
C MET A 85 -17.95 -9.47 -15.67
N ASP A 86 -18.44 -10.09 -16.75
CA ASP A 86 -19.87 -10.46 -16.88
C ASP A 86 -20.29 -11.51 -15.85
N SER A 87 -19.38 -12.43 -15.51
CA SER A 87 -19.65 -13.42 -14.47
C SER A 87 -19.70 -12.77 -13.08
N LEU A 88 -18.81 -11.83 -12.79
CA LEU A 88 -18.89 -11.06 -11.56
C LEU A 88 -20.20 -10.27 -11.47
N TYR A 89 -20.58 -9.58 -12.52
CA TYR A 89 -21.86 -8.85 -12.55
C TYR A 89 -23.04 -9.78 -12.25
N ARG A 90 -23.14 -10.95 -12.92
CA ARG A 90 -24.22 -11.93 -12.70
C ARG A 90 -24.28 -12.46 -11.27
N VAL A 91 -23.16 -12.53 -10.57
CA VAL A 91 -23.12 -12.96 -9.16
C VAL A 91 -23.61 -11.85 -8.23
N PHE A 92 -23.20 -10.60 -8.47
CA PHE A 92 -23.44 -9.51 -7.54
C PHE A 92 -24.76 -8.75 -7.80
N SER A 93 -25.15 -8.53 -9.05
CA SER A 93 -26.34 -7.75 -9.40
C SER A 93 -27.64 -8.25 -8.73
N PRO A 94 -27.97 -9.56 -8.68
CA PRO A 94 -29.15 -10.03 -7.96
C PRO A 94 -29.07 -9.79 -6.45
N ARG A 95 -27.88 -9.91 -5.86
CA ARG A 95 -27.65 -9.67 -4.42
C ARG A 95 -27.82 -8.19 -4.07
N ILE A 96 -27.30 -7.30 -4.92
CA ILE A 96 -27.47 -5.84 -4.81
C ILE A 96 -28.94 -5.46 -4.93
N SER A 97 -29.65 -6.00 -5.93
CA SER A 97 -31.10 -5.74 -6.14
C SER A 97 -31.96 -6.23 -4.96
N ALA A 98 -31.51 -7.23 -4.24
CA ALA A 98 -32.19 -7.74 -3.05
C ALA A 98 -31.89 -6.95 -1.77
N ALA A 99 -30.81 -6.13 -1.74
CA ALA A 99 -30.42 -5.35 -0.57
C ALA A 99 -31.50 -4.31 -0.20
N ARG A 100 -31.74 -4.14 1.08
CA ARG A 100 -32.75 -3.21 1.61
C ARG A 100 -32.16 -2.20 2.60
N GLN A 101 -30.92 -2.44 3.05
CA GLN A 101 -30.23 -1.60 4.02
C GLN A 101 -28.89 -1.11 3.47
N SER A 102 -28.47 0.08 3.86
CA SER A 102 -27.17 0.65 3.46
C SER A 102 -26.00 -0.28 3.81
N ALA A 103 -26.07 -0.97 4.95
CA ALA A 103 -25.04 -1.92 5.36
C ALA A 103 -24.91 -3.11 4.38
N GLU A 104 -26.02 -3.65 3.91
CA GLU A 104 -26.02 -4.74 2.93
C GLU A 104 -25.41 -4.28 1.61
N TYR A 105 -25.81 -3.10 1.13
CA TYR A 105 -25.28 -2.51 -0.10
C TYR A 105 -23.77 -2.27 -0.01
N VAL A 106 -23.31 -1.57 1.03
CA VAL A 106 -21.89 -1.25 1.25
C VAL A 106 -21.03 -2.51 1.31
N LEU A 107 -21.47 -3.53 2.06
CA LEU A 107 -20.72 -4.79 2.18
C LEU A 107 -20.69 -5.56 0.87
N LEU A 108 -21.77 -5.56 0.09
CA LEU A 108 -21.81 -6.20 -1.22
C LEU A 108 -20.92 -5.51 -2.24
N VAL A 109 -20.90 -4.18 -2.27
CA VAL A 109 -19.99 -3.42 -3.13
C VAL A 109 -18.53 -3.64 -2.70
N GLN A 110 -18.24 -3.66 -1.40
CA GLN A 110 -16.90 -3.95 -0.92
C GLN A 110 -16.45 -5.38 -1.30
N GLU A 111 -17.34 -6.37 -1.20
CA GLU A 111 -17.08 -7.74 -1.65
C GLU A 111 -16.83 -7.80 -3.16
N TYR A 112 -17.59 -7.04 -3.96
CA TYR A 112 -17.38 -6.93 -5.41
C TYR A 112 -16.01 -6.32 -5.74
N ILE A 113 -15.65 -5.21 -5.08
CA ILE A 113 -14.34 -4.55 -5.27
C ILE A 113 -13.19 -5.46 -4.84
N ALA A 114 -13.33 -6.20 -3.73
CA ALA A 114 -12.33 -7.18 -3.30
C ALA A 114 -12.19 -8.36 -4.29
N ALA A 115 -13.29 -8.75 -4.97
CA ALA A 115 -13.26 -9.78 -6.00
C ALA A 115 -12.42 -9.39 -7.23
N LEU A 116 -12.08 -8.12 -7.41
CA LEU A 116 -11.13 -7.65 -8.43
C LEU A 116 -9.69 -8.10 -8.15
N ARG A 117 -9.40 -8.58 -6.95
CA ARG A 117 -8.09 -9.08 -6.53
C ARG A 117 -6.98 -8.05 -6.74
N ALA A 118 -7.18 -6.83 -6.29
CA ALA A 118 -6.20 -5.74 -6.40
C ALA A 118 -6.12 -4.97 -5.08
N GLY A 119 -4.92 -4.89 -4.50
CA GLY A 119 -4.71 -4.20 -3.22
C GLY A 119 -4.88 -2.69 -3.31
N HIS A 120 -4.80 -2.13 -4.53
CA HIS A 120 -5.07 -0.72 -4.78
C HIS A 120 -6.56 -0.42 -5.06
N ALA A 121 -7.42 -1.45 -5.14
CA ALA A 121 -8.86 -1.26 -5.30
C ALA A 121 -9.51 -1.00 -3.94
N THR A 122 -10.42 -0.04 -3.87
CA THR A 122 -11.23 0.25 -2.67
C THR A 122 -12.43 1.11 -3.02
N SER A 123 -13.50 1.03 -2.22
CA SER A 123 -14.68 1.88 -2.35
C SER A 123 -15.10 2.44 -1.00
N PHE A 124 -15.36 1.59 -0.01
CA PHE A 124 -15.79 2.02 1.31
C PHE A 124 -14.72 1.78 2.36
N PHE A 125 -14.73 2.61 3.41
CA PHE A 125 -13.88 2.47 4.57
C PHE A 125 -14.67 2.01 5.78
N SER A 126 -14.00 1.27 6.65
CA SER A 126 -14.56 0.90 7.95
C SER A 126 -14.92 2.15 8.74
N LYS A 127 -16.18 2.28 9.15
CA LYS A 127 -16.64 3.42 9.93
C LYS A 127 -16.06 3.44 11.34
N TYR A 128 -15.87 2.27 11.92
CA TYR A 128 -15.48 2.12 13.32
C TYR A 128 -14.10 1.46 13.43
N THR A 129 -13.31 1.92 14.40
CA THR A 129 -11.94 1.44 14.63
C THR A 129 -11.53 1.60 16.11
N ALA A 130 -10.58 0.78 16.54
CA ALA A 130 -9.81 0.99 17.77
C ALA A 130 -8.46 1.68 17.52
N ALA A 131 -8.15 2.09 16.28
CA ALA A 131 -6.84 2.61 15.86
C ALA A 131 -5.68 1.69 16.27
N ALA A 132 -5.88 0.40 16.08
CA ALA A 132 -4.91 -0.63 16.43
C ALA A 132 -4.81 -1.65 15.30
N ILE A 133 -3.66 -2.31 15.24
CA ILE A 133 -3.37 -3.37 14.28
C ILE A 133 -2.76 -4.53 15.09
N PRO A 134 -3.24 -5.77 14.90
CA PRO A 134 -2.63 -6.91 15.55
C PRO A 134 -1.28 -7.25 14.91
N LYS A 135 -0.37 -7.85 15.67
CA LYS A 135 0.79 -8.54 15.12
C LYS A 135 0.34 -9.93 14.67
N VAL A 136 0.51 -10.21 13.39
CA VAL A 136 0.20 -11.52 12.79
C VAL A 136 1.47 -12.35 12.77
N ILE A 137 1.43 -13.56 13.34
CA ILE A 137 2.53 -14.51 13.35
C ILE A 137 1.94 -15.90 13.13
N ASN A 138 2.21 -16.52 11.97
CA ASN A 138 1.73 -17.88 11.64
C ASN A 138 0.23 -18.07 11.96
N ASP A 139 -0.65 -17.24 11.41
CA ASP A 139 -2.11 -17.23 11.65
C ASP A 139 -2.53 -17.00 13.10
N SER A 140 -1.62 -16.64 13.97
CA SER A 140 -1.92 -16.21 15.33
C SER A 140 -1.88 -14.69 15.42
N LEU A 141 -2.87 -14.12 16.09
CA LEU A 141 -3.01 -12.69 16.24
C LEU A 141 -2.66 -12.28 17.67
N PHE A 142 -1.72 -11.37 17.79
CA PHE A 142 -1.25 -10.87 19.08
C PHE A 142 -1.46 -9.36 19.19
N ILE A 143 -1.68 -8.91 20.41
CA ILE A 143 -1.54 -7.50 20.74
C ILE A 143 -0.05 -7.18 20.82
N SER A 144 0.39 -6.17 20.09
CA SER A 144 1.75 -5.64 20.18
C SER A 144 1.68 -4.15 20.47
N LYS A 145 2.34 -3.74 21.56
CA LYS A 145 2.40 -2.33 21.99
C LYS A 145 1.01 -1.67 21.99
N PRO A 146 0.04 -2.15 22.80
CA PRO A 146 -1.31 -1.62 22.79
C PRO A 146 -1.33 -0.12 23.03
N ASN A 147 -2.12 0.61 22.26
CA ASN A 147 -2.37 2.02 22.50
C ASN A 147 -3.14 2.22 23.83
N GLU A 148 -3.28 3.46 24.25
CA GLU A 148 -3.96 3.80 25.52
C GLU A 148 -5.40 3.31 25.56
N TYR A 149 -6.08 3.34 24.42
CA TYR A 149 -7.46 2.91 24.27
C TYR A 149 -7.62 1.39 24.48
N LEU A 150 -6.74 0.59 23.91
CA LEU A 150 -6.71 -0.86 24.13
C LEU A 150 -6.36 -1.19 25.59
N ARG A 151 -5.39 -0.49 26.16
CA ARG A 151 -5.03 -0.67 27.59
C ARG A 151 -6.20 -0.36 28.51
N ALA A 152 -6.94 0.72 28.26
CA ALA A 152 -8.12 1.08 29.03
C ALA A 152 -9.25 0.04 28.92
N ALA A 153 -9.34 -0.68 27.79
CA ALA A 153 -10.27 -1.80 27.60
C ALA A 153 -9.74 -3.14 28.18
N GLY A 154 -8.57 -3.14 28.82
CA GLY A 154 -8.01 -4.30 29.50
C GLY A 154 -7.05 -5.16 28.67
N PHE A 155 -6.72 -4.77 27.43
CA PHE A 155 -5.72 -5.49 26.63
C PHE A 155 -4.30 -5.20 27.13
N CYS A 156 -3.46 -6.23 27.10
CA CYS A 156 -2.05 -6.16 27.43
C CYS A 156 -1.18 -6.53 26.24
N ASP A 157 0.08 -6.10 26.27
CA ASP A 157 1.07 -6.55 25.32
C ASP A 157 1.22 -8.08 25.35
N LYS A 158 1.35 -8.69 24.17
CA LYS A 158 1.45 -10.15 23.96
C LYS A 158 0.18 -10.95 24.24
N ASP A 159 -0.96 -10.31 24.54
CA ASP A 159 -2.26 -10.99 24.54
C ASP A 159 -2.49 -11.65 23.16
N ARG A 160 -2.89 -12.92 23.16
CA ARG A 160 -3.26 -13.65 21.96
C ARG A 160 -4.77 -13.62 21.75
N ILE A 161 -5.23 -13.12 20.61
CA ILE A 161 -6.66 -13.15 20.23
C ILE A 161 -7.00 -14.55 19.73
N THR A 162 -8.01 -15.19 20.34
CA THR A 162 -8.43 -16.55 19.98
C THR A 162 -9.82 -16.62 19.37
N ALA A 163 -10.71 -15.66 19.71
CA ALA A 163 -12.03 -15.54 19.08
C ALA A 163 -12.48 -14.07 19.01
N ILE A 164 -13.38 -13.76 18.08
CA ILE A 164 -14.03 -12.46 17.88
C ILE A 164 -15.53 -12.70 17.82
N ASN A 165 -16.32 -12.04 18.68
CA ASN A 165 -17.75 -12.26 18.83
C ASN A 165 -18.13 -13.75 18.98
N GLY A 166 -17.29 -14.53 19.69
CA GLY A 166 -17.46 -15.96 19.87
C GLY A 166 -17.04 -16.84 18.69
N ILE A 167 -16.69 -16.26 17.54
CA ILE A 167 -16.20 -16.98 16.36
C ILE A 167 -14.68 -17.20 16.52
N PRO A 168 -14.15 -18.43 16.40
CA PRO A 168 -12.72 -18.68 16.40
C PRO A 168 -11.99 -17.77 15.40
N VAL A 169 -10.87 -17.19 15.82
CA VAL A 169 -10.21 -16.13 15.03
C VAL A 169 -9.84 -16.58 13.61
N ARG A 170 -9.40 -17.81 13.41
CA ARG A 170 -9.09 -18.34 12.06
C ARG A 170 -10.34 -18.40 11.18
N GLN A 171 -11.48 -18.81 11.73
CA GLN A 171 -12.74 -18.83 11.02
C GLN A 171 -13.19 -17.40 10.68
N TRP A 172 -13.11 -16.49 11.65
CA TRP A 172 -13.46 -15.09 11.43
C TRP A 172 -12.62 -14.46 10.32
N VAL A 173 -11.30 -14.68 10.31
CA VAL A 173 -10.38 -14.20 9.27
C VAL A 173 -10.79 -14.74 7.91
N ALA A 174 -11.01 -16.06 7.78
CA ALA A 174 -11.42 -16.69 6.53
C ALA A 174 -12.77 -16.16 6.00
N GLU A 175 -13.76 -15.94 6.88
CA GLU A 175 -15.07 -15.40 6.51
C GLU A 175 -15.01 -13.93 6.05
N ASN A 176 -14.01 -13.16 6.52
CA ASN A 176 -13.84 -11.75 6.19
C ASN A 176 -12.84 -11.48 5.05
N GLU A 177 -12.12 -12.49 4.55
CA GLU A 177 -11.25 -12.36 3.37
C GLU A 177 -11.99 -11.81 2.14
N LYS A 178 -13.27 -12.09 2.01
CA LYS A 178 -14.12 -11.60 0.91
C LYS A 178 -14.24 -10.08 0.86
N TYR A 179 -13.89 -9.36 1.93
CA TYR A 179 -13.87 -7.90 1.97
C TYR A 179 -12.47 -7.32 1.83
N ALA A 180 -11.44 -8.16 1.85
CA ALA A 180 -10.05 -7.73 1.81
C ALA A 180 -9.58 -7.55 0.36
N CYS A 181 -9.28 -6.32 -0.01
CA CYS A 181 -8.65 -6.01 -1.29
C CYS A 181 -7.17 -6.36 -1.25
N GLY A 182 -6.75 -7.33 -2.05
CA GLY A 182 -5.37 -7.78 -2.14
C GLY A 182 -5.15 -8.63 -3.37
N SER A 183 -3.96 -8.56 -3.96
CA SER A 183 -3.65 -9.22 -5.21
C SER A 183 -3.47 -10.72 -5.03
N THR A 184 -2.72 -11.13 -4.00
CA THR A 184 -2.47 -12.53 -3.69
C THR A 184 -3.46 -13.08 -2.65
N ALA A 185 -3.61 -14.40 -2.58
CA ALA A 185 -4.43 -15.02 -1.53
C ALA A 185 -3.85 -14.78 -0.13
N SER A 186 -2.52 -14.85 0.00
CA SER A 186 -1.82 -14.56 1.26
C SER A 186 -2.02 -13.11 1.71
N ASP A 187 -1.95 -12.14 0.80
CA ASP A 187 -2.19 -10.74 1.13
C ASP A 187 -3.64 -10.51 1.59
N ARG A 188 -4.64 -11.09 0.91
CA ARG A 188 -6.05 -10.99 1.35
C ARG A 188 -6.27 -11.59 2.73
N HIS A 189 -5.70 -12.76 2.99
CA HIS A 189 -5.74 -13.40 4.32
C HIS A 189 -5.09 -12.50 5.39
N TYR A 190 -3.90 -12.00 5.11
CA TYR A 190 -3.17 -11.11 6.01
C TYR A 190 -3.92 -9.80 6.29
N ARG A 191 -4.50 -9.16 5.26
CA ARG A 191 -5.31 -7.94 5.42
C ARG A 191 -6.58 -8.19 6.21
N SER A 192 -7.24 -9.34 6.00
CA SER A 192 -8.37 -9.76 6.82
C SER A 192 -7.96 -9.90 8.28
N ALA A 193 -6.86 -10.60 8.57
CA ALA A 193 -6.32 -10.73 9.92
C ALA A 193 -6.00 -9.37 10.57
N ARG A 194 -5.46 -8.42 9.81
CA ARG A 194 -5.17 -7.06 10.31
C ARG A 194 -6.41 -6.20 10.57
N SER A 195 -7.56 -6.56 10.01
CA SER A 195 -8.78 -5.76 10.10
C SER A 195 -9.60 -6.01 11.38
N ILE A 196 -9.18 -6.90 12.28
CA ILE A 196 -9.96 -7.32 13.46
C ILE A 196 -10.40 -6.17 14.39
N PHE A 197 -9.70 -5.05 14.36
CA PHE A 197 -10.04 -3.84 15.16
C PHE A 197 -10.80 -2.79 14.35
N ARG A 198 -11.41 -3.19 13.24
CA ARG A 198 -12.21 -2.32 12.37
C ARG A 198 -13.55 -2.97 12.06
N SER A 199 -14.59 -2.16 11.91
CA SER A 199 -15.90 -2.63 11.46
C SER A 199 -16.58 -1.58 10.57
N TYR A 200 -17.38 -2.03 9.62
CA TYR A 200 -18.26 -1.17 8.84
C TYR A 200 -19.51 -0.79 9.64
N VAL A 201 -19.97 -1.67 10.52
CA VAL A 201 -21.28 -1.57 11.16
C VAL A 201 -21.25 -1.70 12.70
N ASP A 202 -20.36 -2.55 13.25
CA ASP A 202 -20.36 -2.85 14.67
C ASP A 202 -19.69 -1.74 15.47
N THR A 203 -20.34 -1.33 16.53
CA THR A 203 -19.82 -0.35 17.50
C THR A 203 -19.24 -1.00 18.76
N LEU A 204 -19.48 -2.28 18.94
CA LEU A 204 -18.99 -3.06 20.09
C LEU A 204 -18.57 -4.44 19.60
N VAL A 205 -17.34 -4.83 19.89
CA VAL A 205 -16.79 -6.14 19.51
C VAL A 205 -16.25 -6.83 20.73
N SER A 206 -16.56 -8.13 20.87
CA SER A 206 -16.07 -8.97 21.96
C SER A 206 -14.88 -9.80 21.47
N TYR A 207 -13.79 -9.79 22.23
CA TYR A 207 -12.58 -10.56 21.94
C TYR A 207 -12.32 -11.57 23.05
N THR A 208 -12.14 -12.84 22.67
CA THR A 208 -11.58 -13.83 23.58
C THR A 208 -10.06 -13.77 23.46
N VAL A 209 -9.42 -13.56 24.60
CA VAL A 209 -7.98 -13.29 24.70
C VAL A 209 -7.34 -14.33 25.60
N GLN A 210 -6.23 -14.90 25.18
CA GLN A 210 -5.36 -15.73 26.01
C GLN A 210 -4.18 -14.91 26.53
N ARG A 211 -4.05 -14.84 27.84
CA ARG A 211 -2.97 -14.17 28.58
C ARG A 211 -2.30 -15.17 29.52
N GLY A 212 -1.17 -15.72 29.11
CA GLY A 212 -0.55 -16.85 29.79
C GLY A 212 -1.49 -18.06 29.83
N ILE A 213 -1.89 -18.49 31.01
CA ILE A 213 -2.83 -19.61 31.20
C ILE A 213 -4.30 -19.16 31.28
N ASP A 214 -4.54 -17.86 31.40
CA ASP A 214 -5.88 -17.32 31.59
C ASP A 214 -6.57 -17.04 30.26
N THR A 215 -7.88 -17.28 30.22
CA THR A 215 -8.74 -16.91 29.11
C THR A 215 -9.68 -15.79 29.57
N LEU A 216 -9.64 -14.66 28.88
CA LEU A 216 -10.41 -13.47 29.19
C LEU A 216 -11.36 -13.14 28.04
N ILE A 217 -12.50 -12.56 28.36
CA ILE A 217 -13.41 -11.97 27.37
C ILE A 217 -13.39 -10.46 27.59
N LEU A 218 -12.90 -9.73 26.60
CA LEU A 218 -12.79 -8.27 26.62
C LEU A 218 -13.75 -7.67 25.60
N SER A 219 -14.57 -6.74 26.03
CA SER A 219 -15.48 -5.99 25.15
C SER A 219 -14.86 -4.64 24.80
N LEU A 220 -14.74 -4.36 23.52
CA LEU A 220 -14.12 -3.16 23.00
C LEU A 220 -15.15 -2.33 22.21
N PRO A 221 -15.57 -1.17 22.70
CA PRO A 221 -16.32 -0.22 21.90
C PRO A 221 -15.41 0.31 20.80
N LEU A 222 -15.85 0.27 19.54
CA LEU A 222 -15.13 0.89 18.43
C LEU A 222 -15.57 2.34 18.29
N ARG A 223 -14.61 3.23 17.98
CA ARG A 223 -14.85 4.66 17.78
C ARG A 223 -14.99 4.96 16.29
N ARG A 224 -15.73 6.00 15.95
CA ARG A 224 -15.75 6.48 14.57
C ARG A 224 -14.32 6.80 14.10
N ASN A 225 -14.00 6.38 12.89
CA ASN A 225 -12.65 6.52 12.34
C ASN A 225 -12.23 8.00 12.15
N ASP A 226 -13.19 8.88 11.84
CA ASP A 226 -12.99 10.32 11.75
C ASP A 226 -12.78 11.03 13.10
N CYS A 227 -13.07 10.34 14.22
CA CYS A 227 -12.85 10.82 15.58
C CYS A 227 -11.58 10.26 16.22
N VAL A 228 -10.73 9.56 15.44
CA VAL A 228 -9.53 8.91 15.96
C VAL A 228 -8.30 9.56 15.36
N SER A 229 -7.39 10.01 16.22
CA SER A 229 -6.05 10.43 15.82
C SER A 229 -5.12 9.22 15.78
N TYR A 230 -4.43 9.06 14.69
CA TYR A 230 -3.33 8.10 14.59
C TYR A 230 -2.02 8.80 14.95
N GLU A 231 -1.18 8.12 15.71
CA GLU A 231 0.16 8.63 16.01
C GLU A 231 0.99 8.64 14.73
N GLU A 232 1.49 9.82 14.36
CA GLU A 232 2.38 9.96 13.22
C GLU A 232 3.71 9.28 13.53
N GLN A 233 4.10 8.37 12.65
CA GLN A 233 5.40 7.73 12.73
C GLN A 233 6.38 8.49 11.84
N PRO A 234 7.64 8.66 12.25
CA PRO A 234 8.69 9.22 11.38
C PRO A 234 8.77 8.43 10.08
N ALA A 235 8.99 9.12 8.96
CA ALA A 235 9.19 8.47 7.66
C ALA A 235 10.47 7.62 7.66
N VAL A 236 11.52 8.07 8.37
CA VAL A 236 12.79 7.36 8.49
C VAL A 236 13.26 7.36 9.94
N VAL A 237 13.72 6.18 10.41
CA VAL A 237 14.33 6.03 11.73
C VAL A 237 15.68 5.32 11.58
N ALA A 238 16.74 5.92 12.09
CA ALA A 238 18.06 5.30 12.14
C ALA A 238 18.49 5.02 13.58
N LYS A 239 19.19 3.92 13.78
CA LYS A 239 19.85 3.57 15.04
C LYS A 239 21.05 2.65 14.80
N VAL A 240 22.03 2.73 15.67
CA VAL A 240 23.15 1.79 15.74
C VAL A 240 22.71 0.63 16.62
N LEU A 241 22.74 -0.60 16.09
CA LEU A 241 22.37 -1.80 16.86
C LEU A 241 23.55 -2.33 17.70
N ASP A 242 24.75 -2.24 17.14
CA ASP A 242 26.03 -2.53 17.78
C ASP A 242 27.16 -1.86 17.00
N ASP A 243 28.42 -2.09 17.39
CA ASP A 243 29.58 -1.41 16.80
C ASP A 243 29.76 -1.63 15.28
N SER A 244 29.05 -2.57 14.69
CA SER A 244 29.20 -2.98 13.30
C SER A 244 27.92 -2.88 12.47
N ILE A 245 26.75 -2.82 13.09
CA ILE A 245 25.46 -2.92 12.41
C ILE A 245 24.61 -1.68 12.62
N GLY A 246 24.38 -0.97 11.51
CA GLY A 246 23.37 0.10 11.43
C GLY A 246 21.99 -0.47 11.10
N TYR A 247 20.96 0.22 11.55
CA TYR A 247 19.57 -0.07 11.22
C TYR A 247 18.90 1.21 10.73
N LEU A 248 18.20 1.11 9.61
CA LEU A 248 17.50 2.20 8.96
C LEU A 248 16.10 1.73 8.54
N ALA A 249 15.08 2.09 9.31
CA ALA A 249 13.70 1.86 8.92
C ALA A 249 13.23 2.98 7.99
N ILE A 250 12.63 2.61 6.87
CA ILE A 250 11.96 3.50 5.92
C ILE A 250 10.47 3.12 5.95
N ASN A 251 9.67 3.89 6.66
CA ASN A 251 8.28 3.55 6.99
C ASN A 251 7.28 3.98 5.91
N THR A 252 7.68 4.84 4.99
CA THR A 252 6.86 5.30 3.86
C THR A 252 7.73 5.78 2.72
N MET A 253 7.19 5.80 1.49
CA MET A 253 7.80 6.49 0.33
C MET A 253 7.20 7.88 0.10
N MET A 254 6.31 8.36 0.99
CA MET A 254 5.73 9.71 0.91
C MET A 254 6.67 10.75 1.57
N PRO A 255 6.58 12.04 1.17
CA PRO A 255 7.24 13.10 1.93
C PRO A 255 6.84 13.04 3.43
N PRO A 256 7.75 13.32 4.35
CA PRO A 256 9.10 13.91 4.18
C PRO A 256 10.27 12.89 4.09
N VAL A 257 10.06 11.71 3.48
CA VAL A 257 11.03 10.60 3.50
C VAL A 257 12.44 11.01 3.07
N MET A 258 12.59 11.84 2.03
CA MET A 258 13.92 12.24 1.53
C MET A 258 14.66 13.18 2.51
N GLU A 259 13.94 14.09 3.14
CA GLU A 259 14.48 15.03 4.13
C GLU A 259 14.91 14.28 5.41
N GLU A 260 14.07 13.36 5.88
CA GLU A 260 14.39 12.55 7.05
C GLU A 260 15.50 11.54 6.75
N PHE A 261 15.52 10.95 5.55
CA PHE A 261 16.60 10.08 5.10
C PHE A 261 17.94 10.82 5.10
N ALA A 262 18.00 12.02 4.53
CA ALA A 262 19.22 12.83 4.51
C ALA A 262 19.75 13.16 5.92
N THR A 263 18.86 13.23 6.90
CA THR A 263 19.22 13.46 8.31
C THR A 263 19.67 12.16 9.00
N CYS A 264 18.99 11.05 8.74
CA CYS A 264 19.18 9.78 9.42
C CYS A 264 20.35 8.96 8.85
N TYR A 265 20.49 8.91 7.52
CA TYR A 265 21.46 8.08 6.83
C TYR A 265 22.92 8.28 7.27
N PRO A 266 23.44 9.51 7.47
CA PRO A 266 24.82 9.71 7.92
C PRO A 266 25.14 9.07 9.28
N THR A 267 24.14 8.81 10.12
CA THR A 267 24.34 8.21 11.45
C THR A 267 24.71 6.73 11.38
N VAL A 268 24.44 6.06 10.26
CA VAL A 268 24.65 4.62 10.08
C VAL A 268 25.48 4.25 8.85
N SER A 269 25.68 5.20 7.91
CA SER A 269 26.33 4.94 6.62
C SER A 269 27.83 4.59 6.71
N HIS A 270 28.46 4.87 7.84
CA HIS A 270 29.88 4.57 8.10
C HIS A 270 30.12 3.16 8.65
N LEU A 271 29.06 2.43 9.02
CA LEU A 271 29.18 1.08 9.59
C LEU A 271 29.34 0.03 8.48
N PRO A 272 29.99 -1.12 8.73
CA PRO A 272 30.24 -2.14 7.70
C PRO A 272 28.97 -2.89 7.26
N TYR A 273 27.94 -2.98 8.11
CA TYR A 273 26.69 -3.65 7.81
C TYR A 273 25.51 -2.71 8.04
N LEU A 274 24.55 -2.75 7.13
CA LEU A 274 23.32 -1.96 7.25
C LEU A 274 22.09 -2.82 7.03
N ILE A 275 21.18 -2.80 8.00
CA ILE A 275 19.85 -3.35 7.87
C ILE A 275 18.93 -2.21 7.44
N VAL A 276 18.36 -2.31 6.23
CA VAL A 276 17.30 -1.44 5.74
C VAL A 276 15.97 -2.16 5.97
N ASP A 277 15.03 -1.53 6.64
CA ASP A 277 13.75 -2.16 7.01
C ASP A 277 12.58 -1.45 6.31
N VAL A 278 11.88 -2.17 5.44
CA VAL A 278 10.67 -1.71 4.75
C VAL A 278 9.46 -2.59 5.07
N ARG A 279 9.53 -3.38 6.14
CA ARG A 279 8.46 -4.33 6.51
C ARG A 279 7.12 -3.67 6.78
N ASP A 280 7.11 -2.45 7.30
CA ASP A 280 5.91 -1.67 7.62
C ASP A 280 5.65 -0.56 6.58
N ASN A 281 6.31 -0.61 5.40
CA ASN A 281 6.21 0.42 4.38
C ASN A 281 5.10 0.14 3.37
N GLY A 282 3.98 0.84 3.50
CA GLY A 282 2.83 0.76 2.58
C GLY A 282 3.03 1.46 1.22
N GLY A 283 4.25 1.91 0.90
CA GLY A 283 4.54 2.58 -0.37
C GLY A 283 4.38 4.09 -0.36
N GLY A 284 3.96 4.64 -1.48
CA GLY A 284 3.83 6.09 -1.71
C GLY A 284 4.36 6.50 -3.09
N SER A 285 5.37 7.38 -3.14
CA SER A 285 5.99 7.83 -4.38
C SER A 285 7.06 6.85 -4.88
N SER A 286 6.83 6.22 -6.04
CA SER A 286 7.86 5.39 -6.70
C SER A 286 9.09 6.20 -7.10
N ALA A 287 8.94 7.52 -7.32
CA ALA A 287 10.07 8.40 -7.59
C ALA A 287 11.02 8.51 -6.38
N ASN A 288 10.47 8.61 -5.17
CA ASN A 288 11.26 8.61 -3.94
C ASN A 288 11.90 7.24 -3.69
N GLY A 289 11.16 6.15 -3.91
CA GLY A 289 11.72 4.80 -3.83
C GLY A 289 12.93 4.60 -4.74
N ALA A 290 12.84 5.05 -5.98
CA ALA A 290 13.93 4.99 -6.95
C ALA A 290 15.14 5.83 -6.51
N LEU A 291 14.93 7.06 -6.00
CA LEU A 291 16.01 7.90 -5.47
C LEU A 291 16.68 7.27 -4.24
N LEU A 292 15.89 6.68 -3.34
CA LEU A 292 16.44 5.96 -2.17
C LEU A 292 17.27 4.74 -2.60
N CYS A 293 16.84 4.02 -3.65
CA CYS A 293 17.57 2.86 -4.17
C CYS A 293 18.99 3.24 -4.62
N GLU A 294 19.19 4.43 -5.21
CA GLU A 294 20.49 4.94 -5.67
C GLU A 294 21.55 5.01 -4.55
N TYR A 295 21.13 5.11 -3.29
CA TYR A 295 22.03 5.06 -2.14
C TYR A 295 22.53 3.66 -1.77
N PHE A 296 21.93 2.61 -2.33
CA PHE A 296 22.24 1.22 -1.92
C PHE A 296 22.72 0.33 -3.07
N ILE A 297 22.60 0.78 -4.32
CA ILE A 297 23.12 0.06 -5.48
C ILE A 297 24.60 0.42 -5.71
N ASN A 298 25.36 -0.49 -6.33
CA ASN A 298 26.79 -0.32 -6.60
C ASN A 298 27.13 -0.18 -8.08
N ARG A 299 26.12 -0.28 -8.96
CA ARG A 299 26.23 -0.15 -10.42
C ARG A 299 24.93 0.41 -11.02
N PRO A 300 25.00 1.07 -12.19
CA PRO A 300 23.80 1.50 -12.90
C PRO A 300 22.90 0.32 -13.28
N GLN A 301 21.58 0.53 -13.17
CA GLN A 301 20.54 -0.42 -13.59
C GLN A 301 19.28 0.29 -14.05
N LEU A 302 18.40 -0.41 -14.81
CA LEU A 302 17.07 0.11 -15.11
C LEU A 302 16.16 0.03 -13.90
N HIS A 303 15.31 1.03 -13.73
CA HIS A 303 14.24 1.01 -12.73
C HIS A 303 13.14 0.04 -13.14
N CYS A 304 12.69 -0.80 -12.22
CA CYS A 304 11.72 -1.87 -12.48
C CYS A 304 10.37 -1.42 -13.08
N LEU A 305 10.00 -0.16 -12.90
CA LEU A 305 8.75 0.41 -13.44
C LEU A 305 8.96 1.22 -14.75
N SER A 306 10.13 1.17 -15.37
CA SER A 306 10.42 2.01 -16.54
C SER A 306 11.50 1.41 -17.44
N ASP A 307 11.22 1.33 -18.74
CA ASP A 307 12.19 0.90 -19.74
C ASP A 307 13.23 1.97 -20.08
N SER A 308 13.08 3.20 -19.57
CA SER A 308 13.95 4.33 -19.93
C SER A 308 14.60 5.02 -18.74
N ARG A 309 14.13 4.79 -17.52
CA ARG A 309 14.71 5.40 -16.31
C ARG A 309 15.87 4.54 -15.81
N GLN A 310 17.06 5.10 -15.87
CA GLN A 310 18.27 4.52 -15.28
C GLN A 310 18.41 5.01 -13.83
N LEU A 311 18.74 4.10 -12.92
CA LEU A 311 19.18 4.38 -11.56
C LEU A 311 20.69 4.40 -11.56
N GLU A 312 21.29 5.43 -10.97
CA GLU A 312 22.73 5.60 -10.86
C GLU A 312 23.13 5.62 -9.38
N PRO A 313 24.22 4.93 -9.00
CA PRO A 313 24.68 4.98 -7.62
C PRO A 313 24.92 6.45 -7.17
N ALA A 314 24.35 6.84 -6.05
CA ALA A 314 24.58 8.15 -5.44
C ALA A 314 26.08 8.34 -5.12
N GLN A 315 26.53 9.59 -5.09
CA GLN A 315 27.93 9.90 -4.81
C GLN A 315 28.38 9.35 -3.43
N ASP A 316 27.49 9.43 -2.45
CA ASP A 316 27.63 8.93 -1.08
C ASP A 316 26.89 7.61 -0.85
N ALA A 317 26.71 6.79 -1.92
CA ALA A 317 26.11 5.48 -1.82
C ALA A 317 26.84 4.61 -0.80
N TYR A 318 26.07 3.80 -0.10
CA TYR A 318 26.58 2.89 0.94
C TYR A 318 27.55 1.86 0.33
N ARG A 319 28.66 1.64 1.02
CA ARG A 319 29.75 0.77 0.53
C ARG A 319 29.89 -0.57 1.26
N GLY A 320 29.19 -0.72 2.38
CA GLY A 320 29.16 -1.96 3.15
C GLY A 320 28.12 -2.96 2.62
N GLN A 321 27.87 -4.00 3.39
CA GLN A 321 26.85 -5.02 3.05
C GLN A 321 25.47 -4.56 3.52
N VAL A 322 24.48 -4.61 2.61
CA VAL A 322 23.09 -4.27 2.88
C VAL A 322 22.22 -5.52 3.03
N PHE A 323 21.44 -5.53 4.10
CA PHE A 323 20.34 -6.48 4.31
C PHE A 323 19.02 -5.72 4.26
N LEU A 324 18.13 -6.09 3.36
CA LEU A 324 16.80 -5.49 3.23
C LEU A 324 15.76 -6.40 3.89
N LEU A 325 15.09 -5.89 4.93
CA LEU A 325 13.99 -6.61 5.57
C LEU A 325 12.68 -6.31 4.86
N THR A 326 11.97 -7.36 4.44
CA THR A 326 10.68 -7.29 3.75
C THR A 326 9.60 -8.06 4.50
N GLY A 327 8.34 -7.71 4.28
CA GLY A 327 7.20 -8.37 4.90
C GLY A 327 5.89 -8.12 4.16
N PRO A 328 4.77 -8.69 4.65
CA PRO A 328 3.46 -8.59 4.01
C PRO A 328 2.90 -7.16 3.89
N ASP A 329 3.41 -6.21 4.69
CA ASP A 329 3.07 -4.79 4.59
C ASP A 329 3.97 -3.99 3.66
N THR A 330 5.06 -4.60 3.13
CA THR A 330 5.83 -4.01 2.04
C THR A 330 4.96 -4.00 0.79
N PHE A 331 4.51 -2.81 0.38
CA PHE A 331 3.45 -2.66 -0.60
C PHE A 331 3.73 -1.52 -1.60
N SER A 332 3.21 -1.64 -2.82
CA SER A 332 3.22 -0.57 -3.83
C SER A 332 4.64 -0.05 -4.14
N ALA A 333 4.92 1.25 -3.95
CA ALA A 333 6.23 1.84 -4.21
C ALA A 333 7.37 1.23 -3.37
N ALA A 334 7.07 0.64 -2.20
CA ALA A 334 8.05 -0.12 -1.43
C ALA A 334 8.39 -1.46 -2.10
N GLU A 335 7.47 -2.04 -2.86
CA GLU A 335 7.76 -3.25 -3.63
C GLU A 335 8.64 -2.94 -4.85
N SER A 336 8.38 -1.84 -5.58
CA SER A 336 9.27 -1.43 -6.66
C SER A 336 10.69 -1.11 -6.14
N PHE A 337 10.82 -0.43 -5.01
CA PHE A 337 12.09 -0.25 -4.32
C PHE A 337 12.73 -1.61 -3.97
N THR A 338 11.96 -2.53 -3.41
CA THR A 338 12.45 -3.88 -3.05
C THR A 338 12.93 -4.67 -4.26
N LEU A 339 12.24 -4.58 -5.40
CA LEU A 339 12.63 -5.24 -6.64
C LEU A 339 13.92 -4.64 -7.21
N ASP A 340 14.02 -3.32 -7.29
CA ASP A 340 15.26 -2.64 -7.71
C ASP A 340 16.45 -3.04 -6.83
N MET A 341 16.25 -3.10 -5.51
CA MET A 341 17.27 -3.54 -4.56
C MET A 341 17.67 -5.01 -4.78
N LYS A 342 16.70 -5.89 -5.04
CA LYS A 342 16.96 -7.31 -5.31
C LYS A 342 17.78 -7.51 -6.58
N GLU A 343 17.46 -6.78 -7.63
CA GLU A 343 18.10 -6.90 -8.95
C GLU A 343 19.47 -6.26 -9.02
N SER A 344 19.80 -5.36 -8.10
CA SER A 344 21.15 -4.81 -7.99
C SER A 344 22.21 -5.88 -7.77
N GLY A 345 21.84 -7.00 -7.14
CA GLY A 345 22.69 -8.15 -6.88
C GLY A 345 23.67 -7.94 -5.71
N ASN A 346 23.68 -6.76 -5.09
CA ASN A 346 24.56 -6.45 -3.95
C ASN A 346 23.80 -6.30 -2.61
N VAL A 347 22.49 -6.56 -2.63
CA VAL A 347 21.61 -6.47 -1.46
C VAL A 347 21.05 -7.86 -1.12
N THR A 348 21.10 -8.23 0.13
CA THR A 348 20.52 -9.47 0.63
C THR A 348 19.15 -9.23 1.24
N LEU A 349 18.09 -9.77 0.61
CA LEU A 349 16.73 -9.67 1.11
C LEU A 349 16.49 -10.78 2.17
N VAL A 350 15.89 -10.38 3.30
CA VAL A 350 15.55 -11.26 4.42
C VAL A 350 14.13 -10.94 4.91
N GLY A 351 13.35 -11.93 5.24
CA GLY A 351 12.04 -11.74 5.85
C GLY A 351 10.94 -12.54 5.20
N GLU A 352 9.79 -11.96 4.99
CA GLU A 352 8.62 -12.59 4.37
C GLU A 352 8.34 -11.97 3.00
N PRO A 353 7.63 -12.68 2.10
CA PRO A 353 7.23 -12.14 0.81
C PRO A 353 6.43 -10.84 0.97
N THR A 354 6.57 -9.94 0.00
CA THR A 354 5.80 -8.69 -0.05
C THR A 354 4.35 -8.92 -0.49
N ALA A 355 3.52 -7.90 -0.47
CA ALA A 355 2.08 -8.00 -0.73
C ALA A 355 1.71 -8.49 -2.15
N GLY A 356 2.50 -8.13 -3.17
CA GLY A 356 2.23 -8.48 -4.58
C GLY A 356 1.35 -7.48 -5.33
N ASP A 357 1.37 -6.22 -4.92
CA ASP A 357 0.61 -5.11 -5.50
C ASP A 357 1.53 -3.93 -5.86
N THR A 358 2.50 -4.16 -6.72
CA THR A 358 3.66 -3.28 -6.97
C THR A 358 3.31 -1.94 -7.61
N GLY A 359 2.14 -1.76 -8.10
CA GLY A 359 1.69 -0.44 -8.53
C GLY A 359 1.22 -0.39 -9.97
N ASN A 360 -0.02 0.00 -10.12
CA ASN A 360 -0.74 -0.01 -11.38
C ASN A 360 -1.48 1.30 -11.59
N GLY A 361 -0.91 2.44 -11.11
CA GLY A 361 -1.44 3.76 -11.29
C GLY A 361 -2.92 3.85 -10.94
N PRO A 362 -3.33 3.60 -9.68
CA PRO A 362 -4.74 3.64 -9.30
C PRO A 362 -5.30 5.04 -9.49
N LYS A 363 -6.51 5.11 -10.04
CA LYS A 363 -7.27 6.36 -10.21
C LYS A 363 -8.55 6.32 -9.40
N ASN A 364 -9.00 7.49 -9.01
CA ASN A 364 -10.25 7.71 -8.32
C ASN A 364 -11.37 7.94 -9.33
N PHE A 365 -12.53 7.36 -9.07
CA PHE A 365 -13.75 7.51 -9.82
C PHE A 365 -14.91 7.81 -8.87
N CYS A 366 -16.03 8.24 -9.44
CA CYS A 366 -17.21 8.56 -8.68
C CYS A 366 -18.44 8.25 -9.51
N THR A 367 -19.46 7.61 -8.93
CA THR A 367 -20.76 7.43 -9.59
C THR A 367 -21.52 8.75 -9.68
N SER A 368 -22.59 8.77 -10.44
CA SER A 368 -23.51 9.92 -10.53
C SER A 368 -24.15 10.28 -9.18
N HIS A 369 -24.25 9.32 -8.27
CA HIS A 369 -24.72 9.49 -6.90
C HIS A 369 -23.61 9.95 -5.92
N GLY A 370 -22.38 10.11 -6.40
CA GLY A 370 -21.27 10.56 -5.57
C GLY A 370 -20.50 9.43 -4.86
N ILE A 371 -20.81 8.16 -5.11
CA ILE A 371 -20.08 7.05 -4.51
C ILE A 371 -18.68 6.96 -5.11
N TRP A 372 -17.68 7.09 -4.25
CA TRP A 372 -16.29 7.06 -4.63
C TRP A 372 -15.77 5.62 -4.74
N LEU A 373 -14.93 5.38 -5.74
CA LEU A 373 -14.15 4.15 -5.86
C LEU A 373 -12.77 4.43 -6.43
N ARG A 374 -11.83 3.58 -6.08
CA ARG A 374 -10.46 3.60 -6.58
C ARG A 374 -10.11 2.24 -7.17
N ILE A 375 -9.54 2.21 -8.36
CA ILE A 375 -9.13 0.99 -9.04
C ILE A 375 -7.82 1.21 -9.81
N PRO A 376 -6.99 0.15 -9.99
CA PRO A 376 -5.84 0.19 -10.91
C PRO A 376 -6.28 0.40 -12.35
N THR A 377 -5.61 1.31 -13.06
CA THR A 377 -5.97 1.68 -14.44
C THR A 377 -4.82 1.53 -15.43
N ARG A 378 -3.62 1.26 -14.95
CA ARG A 378 -2.42 1.13 -15.77
C ARG A 378 -1.96 -0.33 -15.75
N GLU A 379 -1.62 -0.89 -16.90
CA GLU A 379 -0.92 -2.18 -16.97
C GLU A 379 0.49 -2.02 -16.40
N PRO A 380 0.97 -3.00 -15.62
CA PRO A 380 2.32 -2.97 -15.13
C PRO A 380 3.30 -3.10 -16.31
N ASP A 381 4.26 -2.20 -16.36
CA ASP A 381 5.37 -2.28 -17.28
C ASP A 381 6.51 -3.03 -16.58
N CYS A 382 6.65 -4.31 -16.92
CA CYS A 382 7.69 -5.19 -16.40
C CYS A 382 8.42 -5.93 -17.52
N SER A 383 8.43 -5.35 -18.72
CA SER A 383 8.93 -5.99 -19.95
C SER A 383 10.38 -6.45 -19.85
N HIS A 384 11.22 -5.77 -19.07
CA HIS A 384 12.64 -6.09 -18.93
C HIS A 384 12.97 -7.04 -17.75
N HIS A 385 12.02 -7.33 -16.86
CA HIS A 385 12.26 -8.20 -15.71
C HIS A 385 11.70 -9.60 -15.85
N GLY A 386 10.72 -9.80 -16.72
CA GLY A 386 10.00 -11.07 -16.81
C GLY A 386 9.26 -11.48 -15.54
N PHE A 387 9.18 -10.58 -14.54
CA PHE A 387 8.53 -10.79 -13.26
C PHE A 387 7.15 -10.11 -13.27
N PRO A 388 6.08 -10.82 -12.94
CA PRO A 388 4.76 -10.21 -12.80
C PRO A 388 4.75 -9.34 -11.54
N LEU A 389 4.78 -8.02 -11.72
CA LEU A 389 4.77 -7.06 -10.62
C LEU A 389 3.44 -7.02 -9.85
N GLU A 390 2.41 -7.66 -10.38
CA GLU A 390 1.09 -7.71 -9.78
C GLU A 390 0.61 -9.16 -9.70
N GLY A 391 0.19 -9.58 -8.52
CA GLY A 391 -0.31 -10.93 -8.27
C GLY A 391 0.72 -11.89 -7.68
N GLU A 392 1.97 -11.45 -7.56
CA GLU A 392 3.04 -12.21 -6.88
C GLU A 392 3.82 -11.29 -5.96
N GLY A 393 4.04 -11.71 -4.72
CA GLY A 393 4.93 -11.02 -3.79
C GLY A 393 6.40 -11.24 -4.14
N ILE A 394 7.24 -10.26 -3.86
CA ILE A 394 8.69 -10.41 -4.00
C ILE A 394 9.18 -11.33 -2.89
N VAL A 395 9.62 -12.53 -3.26
CA VAL A 395 10.16 -13.50 -2.31
C VAL A 395 11.60 -13.09 -1.95
N PRO A 396 11.94 -12.92 -0.67
CA PRO A 396 13.30 -12.59 -0.25
C PRO A 396 14.29 -13.74 -0.50
N HIS A 397 15.58 -13.45 -0.48
CA HIS A 397 16.63 -14.48 -0.61
C HIS A 397 16.59 -15.48 0.55
N TYR A 398 16.27 -15.00 1.75
CA TYR A 398 16.06 -15.82 2.94
C TYR A 398 14.65 -15.56 3.48
N VAL A 399 13.78 -16.57 3.33
CA VAL A 399 12.43 -16.52 3.90
C VAL A 399 12.54 -16.84 5.39
N VAL A 400 12.33 -15.82 6.21
CA VAL A 400 12.47 -15.89 7.68
C VAL A 400 11.18 -15.35 8.31
N PRO A 401 10.18 -16.20 8.53
CA PRO A 401 8.95 -15.78 9.19
C PRO A 401 9.20 -15.46 10.66
N PHE A 402 8.42 -14.56 11.24
CA PHE A 402 8.44 -14.33 12.68
C PHE A 402 8.09 -15.58 13.45
N THR A 403 8.76 -15.81 14.60
CA THR A 403 8.39 -16.87 15.51
C THR A 403 7.66 -16.33 16.74
N VAL A 404 6.70 -17.11 17.23
CA VAL A 404 5.97 -16.76 18.46
C VAL A 404 6.94 -16.70 19.64
N ASP A 405 7.92 -17.59 19.70
CA ASP A 405 8.91 -17.63 20.77
C ASP A 405 9.74 -16.34 20.83
N ASP A 406 10.29 -15.89 19.70
CA ASP A 406 11.03 -14.63 19.65
C ASP A 406 10.16 -13.42 20.02
N PHE A 407 8.94 -13.36 19.48
CA PHE A 407 8.00 -12.31 19.83
C PHE A 407 7.69 -12.27 21.33
N MET A 408 7.42 -13.42 21.95
CA MET A 408 7.14 -13.51 23.39
C MET A 408 8.35 -13.09 24.24
N HIS A 409 9.57 -13.25 23.74
CA HIS A 409 10.80 -12.81 24.41
C HIS A 409 11.28 -11.40 23.98
N GLY A 410 10.52 -10.71 23.14
CA GLY A 410 10.85 -9.34 22.68
C GLY A 410 12.02 -9.30 21.71
N ARG A 411 12.31 -10.41 21.02
CA ARG A 411 13.33 -10.51 19.99
C ARG A 411 12.71 -10.31 18.60
N ASP A 412 13.44 -9.69 17.69
CA ASP A 412 13.08 -9.62 16.27
C ASP A 412 13.77 -10.77 15.53
N THR A 413 12.99 -11.79 15.13
CA THR A 413 13.50 -13.01 14.48
C THR A 413 14.38 -12.70 13.27
N GLN A 414 14.00 -11.71 12.46
CA GLN A 414 14.68 -11.38 11.22
C GLN A 414 15.97 -10.60 11.47
N ILE A 415 15.99 -9.69 12.44
CA ILE A 415 17.21 -9.01 12.88
C ILE A 415 18.20 -10.00 13.49
N GLU A 416 17.71 -10.92 14.33
CA GLU A 416 18.55 -11.98 14.91
C GLU A 416 19.10 -12.95 13.84
N PHE A 417 18.32 -13.22 12.78
CA PHE A 417 18.83 -13.97 11.64
C PHE A 417 19.99 -13.23 10.96
N VAL A 418 19.83 -11.94 10.66
CA VAL A 418 20.90 -11.13 10.04
C VAL A 418 22.16 -11.12 10.89
N ARG A 419 22.04 -10.95 12.21
CA ARG A 419 23.18 -10.99 13.14
C ARG A 419 23.94 -12.34 13.07
N LYS A 420 23.20 -13.44 13.07
CA LYS A 420 23.78 -14.79 12.94
C LYS A 420 24.44 -14.98 11.57
N HIS A 421 23.82 -14.46 10.52
CA HIS A 421 24.35 -14.53 9.17
C HIS A 421 25.69 -13.77 9.05
N ILE A 422 25.78 -12.56 9.59
CA ILE A 422 27.00 -11.75 9.65
C ILE A 422 28.09 -12.48 10.46
N ALA A 423 27.74 -13.10 11.56
CA ALA A 423 28.67 -13.84 12.41
C ALA A 423 29.12 -15.19 11.80
N GLY A 424 28.65 -15.58 10.60
CA GLY A 424 28.97 -16.84 9.96
C GLY A 424 28.37 -18.09 10.64
N VAL A 425 27.36 -17.91 11.49
CA VAL A 425 26.72 -18.97 12.28
C VAL A 425 25.49 -19.57 11.56
N CYS A 426 25.04 -18.98 10.46
CA CYS A 426 23.89 -19.49 9.69
C CYS A 426 24.25 -20.76 8.93
N GLN A 427 23.77 -21.90 9.42
CA GLN A 427 23.56 -23.06 8.57
C GLN A 427 22.39 -22.80 7.62
N SER A 428 22.54 -23.22 6.36
CA SER A 428 21.47 -23.16 5.33
C SER A 428 20.18 -23.75 5.88
N TYR A 429 19.11 -22.96 5.85
CA TYR A 429 17.73 -23.42 6.10
C TYR A 429 17.17 -24.06 4.84
#